data_ebbba05bb58184b80d6c4b8d324f711a
#
_entry.id   ebbba05bb58184b80d6c4b8d324f711a
#
_cell.length_a   1.000
_cell.length_b   1.000
_cell.length_c   1.000
_cell.angle_alpha   90.00
_cell.angle_beta   90.00
_cell.angle_gamma   90.00
#
_symmetry.space_group_name_H-M   'P 1'
#
loop_
_entity.id
_entity.type
_entity.pdbx_description
1 polymer ?
#
loop_
_entity_poly.entity_id
_entity_poly.type
_entity_poly.pdbx_seq_one_letter_code
_entity_poly.pdbx_strand_id
1 'polypeptide(L)'
;MGLVYSEPACQAAYNGDTRQLYSILKNDPTCLDIQDKHTGDTPLIAACRRGNLNVVNYLLKNNANVHLTNKKHRTCLHYVSRRTFSFLDYLMIAILMPILLLGYFIMLQKQRNSEELMKALLNSRVDVNAVDYKGNSALHYVCLRKSHRLVPLLLQQDAKTDIRNKGGETPLDVARRLKFIKIIDMLRKAD
;
A
#
# COMPACT_ATOMS: atom_id res chain seq x y z
N MET A 1 -12.19 -3.05 -15.44
CA MET A 1 -11.23 -4.07 -15.91
C MET A 1 -10.14 -4.22 -14.89
N GLY A 2 -9.81 -5.45 -14.44
CA GLY A 2 -8.69 -5.72 -13.54
C GLY A 2 -7.36 -5.65 -14.30
N LEU A 3 -6.28 -5.38 -13.56
CA LEU A 3 -4.93 -5.46 -14.12
C LEU A 3 -4.60 -6.91 -14.44
N VAL A 4 -4.04 -7.16 -15.62
CA VAL A 4 -3.57 -8.48 -16.05
C VAL A 4 -2.05 -8.47 -16.05
N TYR A 5 -1.45 -9.46 -15.39
CA TYR A 5 0.00 -9.63 -15.32
C TYR A 5 0.46 -10.69 -16.31
N SER A 6 1.65 -10.52 -16.87
CA SER A 6 2.27 -11.52 -17.75
C SER A 6 2.86 -12.70 -16.96
N GLU A 7 3.31 -12.43 -15.72
CA GLU A 7 3.91 -13.46 -14.87
C GLU A 7 2.85 -14.13 -13.97
N PRO A 8 2.71 -15.47 -14.00
CA PRO A 8 1.67 -16.19 -13.28
C PRO A 8 1.70 -15.97 -11.76
N ALA A 9 2.90 -15.87 -11.16
CA ALA A 9 3.05 -15.59 -9.73
C ALA A 9 2.51 -14.22 -9.35
N CYS A 10 2.75 -13.19 -10.19
CA CYS A 10 2.20 -11.84 -9.98
C CYS A 10 0.68 -11.83 -10.14
N GLN A 11 0.14 -12.56 -11.11
CA GLN A 11 -1.31 -12.66 -11.33
C GLN A 11 -2.00 -13.36 -10.16
N ALA A 12 -1.47 -14.50 -9.69
CA ALA A 12 -1.99 -15.23 -8.55
C ALA A 12 -1.97 -14.35 -7.28
N ALA A 13 -0.87 -13.64 -7.06
CA ALA A 13 -0.73 -12.72 -5.92
C ALA A 13 -1.73 -11.55 -5.99
N TYR A 14 -1.96 -10.98 -7.18
CA TYR A 14 -2.94 -9.92 -7.40
C TYR A 14 -4.38 -10.42 -7.17
N ASN A 15 -4.69 -11.63 -7.62
CA ASN A 15 -6.02 -12.22 -7.44
C ASN A 15 -6.29 -12.68 -5.99
N GLY A 16 -5.24 -12.84 -5.18
CA GLY A 16 -5.35 -13.36 -3.82
C GLY A 16 -5.41 -14.89 -3.76
N ASP A 17 -5.06 -15.55 -4.86
CA ASP A 17 -5.05 -17.00 -4.93
C ASP A 17 -3.78 -17.59 -4.31
N THR A 18 -3.86 -17.79 -3.00
CA THR A 18 -2.75 -18.34 -2.21
C THR A 18 -2.42 -19.77 -2.62
N ARG A 19 -3.41 -20.57 -3.07
CA ARG A 19 -3.19 -21.97 -3.46
C ARG A 19 -2.39 -22.05 -4.76
N GLN A 20 -2.79 -21.27 -5.75
CA GLN A 20 -2.08 -21.18 -7.02
C GLN A 20 -0.66 -20.66 -6.80
N LEU A 21 -0.49 -19.59 -5.99
CA LEU A 21 0.82 -19.03 -5.66
C LEU A 21 1.71 -20.06 -4.97
N TYR A 22 1.18 -20.81 -3.98
CA TYR A 22 1.91 -21.88 -3.32
C TYR A 22 2.40 -22.95 -4.31
N SER A 23 1.53 -23.39 -5.22
CA SER A 23 1.89 -24.38 -6.26
C SER A 23 3.03 -23.88 -7.16
N ILE A 24 2.96 -22.60 -7.59
CA ILE A 24 4.00 -21.99 -8.42
C ILE A 24 5.33 -21.96 -7.69
N LEU A 25 5.35 -21.43 -6.47
CA LEU A 25 6.59 -21.28 -5.68
C LEU A 25 7.19 -22.61 -5.21
N LYS A 26 6.36 -23.65 -5.06
CA LYS A 26 6.83 -25.01 -4.77
C LYS A 26 7.56 -25.61 -5.96
N ASN A 27 7.11 -25.35 -7.17
CA ASN A 27 7.72 -25.86 -8.40
C ASN A 27 8.95 -25.03 -8.80
N ASP A 28 8.88 -23.73 -8.64
CA ASP A 28 9.97 -22.80 -8.96
C ASP A 28 10.09 -21.69 -7.90
N PRO A 29 10.98 -21.85 -6.92
CA PRO A 29 11.21 -20.85 -5.88
C PRO A 29 11.73 -19.50 -6.42
N THR A 30 12.31 -19.44 -7.63
CA THR A 30 12.82 -18.20 -8.23
C THR A 30 11.69 -17.23 -8.58
N CYS A 31 10.47 -17.75 -8.71
CA CYS A 31 9.27 -16.94 -8.96
C CYS A 31 8.86 -16.07 -7.75
N LEU A 32 9.50 -16.22 -6.58
CA LEU A 32 9.18 -15.44 -5.37
C LEU A 32 9.32 -13.93 -5.61
N ASP A 33 10.39 -13.53 -6.28
CA ASP A 33 10.74 -12.12 -6.53
C ASP A 33 10.74 -11.77 -8.04
N ILE A 34 10.13 -12.61 -8.87
CA ILE A 34 10.04 -12.39 -10.30
C ILE A 34 9.34 -11.05 -10.58
N GLN A 35 9.88 -10.31 -11.54
CA GLN A 35 9.28 -9.05 -11.95
C GLN A 35 8.46 -9.20 -13.23
N ASP A 36 7.22 -8.76 -13.19
CA ASP A 36 6.32 -8.74 -14.36
C ASP A 36 6.89 -7.88 -15.49
N LYS A 37 6.86 -8.40 -16.72
CA LYS A 37 7.49 -7.76 -17.89
C LYS A 37 6.89 -6.40 -18.25
N HIS A 38 5.59 -6.23 -18.02
CA HIS A 38 4.88 -4.99 -18.37
C HIS A 38 4.98 -3.95 -17.26
N THR A 39 4.72 -4.34 -16.02
CA THR A 39 4.63 -3.42 -14.88
C THR A 39 5.90 -3.32 -14.06
N GLY A 40 6.73 -4.38 -14.08
CA GLY A 40 7.86 -4.56 -13.18
C GLY A 40 7.44 -4.89 -11.73
N ASP A 41 6.15 -5.15 -11.49
CA ASP A 41 5.69 -5.52 -10.16
C ASP A 41 6.19 -6.93 -9.81
N THR A 42 6.63 -7.10 -8.56
CA THR A 42 6.85 -8.43 -7.97
C THR A 42 5.51 -9.02 -7.45
N PRO A 43 5.43 -10.32 -7.14
CA PRO A 43 4.25 -10.90 -6.49
C PRO A 43 3.86 -10.14 -5.21
N LEU A 44 4.84 -9.69 -4.40
CA LEU A 44 4.59 -8.89 -3.21
C LEU A 44 3.97 -7.53 -3.55
N ILE A 45 4.49 -6.82 -4.54
CA ILE A 45 3.93 -5.54 -5.00
C ILE A 45 2.51 -5.75 -5.54
N ALA A 46 2.27 -6.79 -6.33
CA ALA A 46 0.96 -7.13 -6.88
C ALA A 46 -0.07 -7.41 -5.77
N ALA A 47 0.30 -8.19 -4.75
CA ALA A 47 -0.53 -8.46 -3.57
C ALA A 47 -0.85 -7.18 -2.78
N CYS A 48 0.15 -6.32 -2.54
CA CYS A 48 -0.04 -5.04 -1.86
C CYS A 48 -0.93 -4.08 -2.64
N ARG A 49 -0.80 -4.04 -3.97
CA ARG A 49 -1.65 -3.23 -4.86
C ARG A 49 -3.13 -3.61 -4.73
N ARG A 50 -3.45 -4.90 -4.63
CA ARG A 50 -4.81 -5.39 -4.44
C ARG A 50 -5.23 -5.38 -2.96
N GLY A 51 -4.27 -5.52 -2.03
CA GLY A 51 -4.47 -5.56 -0.58
C GLY A 51 -4.80 -6.95 -0.06
N ASN A 52 -4.20 -7.95 -0.64
CA ASN A 52 -4.37 -9.34 -0.28
C ASN A 52 -3.46 -9.69 0.91
N LEU A 53 -3.91 -9.38 2.13
CA LEU A 53 -3.14 -9.55 3.36
C LEU A 53 -2.60 -10.99 3.53
N ASN A 54 -3.42 -12.00 3.25
CA ASN A 54 -3.02 -13.40 3.37
C ASN A 54 -1.84 -13.74 2.45
N VAL A 55 -1.88 -13.26 1.20
CA VAL A 55 -0.79 -13.44 0.24
C VAL A 55 0.45 -12.66 0.67
N VAL A 56 0.28 -11.41 1.14
CA VAL A 56 1.40 -10.62 1.66
C VAL A 56 2.08 -11.34 2.81
N ASN A 57 1.33 -11.81 3.80
CA ASN A 57 1.89 -12.56 4.93
C ASN A 57 2.59 -13.85 4.49
N TYR A 58 2.02 -14.56 3.50
CA TYR A 58 2.64 -15.75 2.94
C TYR A 58 3.98 -15.44 2.27
N LEU A 59 4.04 -14.41 1.41
CA LEU A 59 5.26 -14.00 0.72
C LEU A 59 6.34 -13.51 1.70
N LEU A 60 5.97 -12.72 2.71
CA LEU A 60 6.90 -12.24 3.73
C LEU A 60 7.47 -13.38 4.59
N LYS A 61 6.66 -14.40 4.91
CA LYS A 61 7.13 -15.61 5.60
C LYS A 61 8.13 -16.43 4.78
N ASN A 62 8.06 -16.33 3.45
CA ASN A 62 9.01 -16.96 2.54
C ASN A 62 10.18 -16.03 2.15
N ASN A 63 10.41 -14.95 2.90
CA ASN A 63 11.50 -14.00 2.71
C ASN A 63 11.47 -13.26 1.36
N ALA A 64 10.29 -12.92 0.82
CA ALA A 64 10.18 -12.08 -0.36
C ALA A 64 10.89 -10.73 -0.15
N ASN A 65 11.62 -10.26 -1.16
CA ASN A 65 12.41 -9.04 -1.08
C ASN A 65 11.51 -7.79 -1.08
N VAL A 66 11.43 -7.12 0.06
CA VAL A 66 10.60 -5.93 0.28
C VAL A 66 11.15 -4.65 -0.35
N HIS A 67 12.44 -4.66 -0.76
CA HIS A 67 13.13 -3.49 -1.31
C HIS A 67 12.97 -3.35 -2.81
N LEU A 68 12.49 -4.37 -3.51
CA LEU A 68 12.30 -4.32 -4.95
C LEU A 68 11.28 -3.26 -5.34
N THR A 69 11.56 -2.58 -6.45
CA THR A 69 10.69 -1.57 -7.02
C THR A 69 10.21 -1.98 -8.41
N ASN A 70 9.05 -1.51 -8.81
CA ASN A 70 8.55 -1.69 -10.17
C ASN A 70 9.12 -0.64 -11.15
N LYS A 71 8.68 -0.66 -12.43
CA LYS A 71 9.09 0.33 -13.46
C LYS A 71 8.78 1.79 -13.13
N LYS A 72 7.95 2.06 -12.10
CA LYS A 72 7.64 3.39 -11.56
C LYS A 72 8.43 3.70 -10.28
N HIS A 73 9.47 2.91 -10.00
CA HIS A 73 10.27 3.01 -8.77
C HIS A 73 9.41 2.99 -7.50
N ARG A 74 8.30 2.21 -7.51
CA ARG A 74 7.41 2.04 -6.35
C ARG A 74 7.67 0.73 -5.66
N THR A 75 7.83 0.80 -4.34
CA THR A 75 7.87 -0.37 -3.44
C THR A 75 6.44 -0.83 -3.08
N CYS A 76 6.33 -1.98 -2.42
CA CYS A 76 5.09 -2.47 -1.83
C CYS A 76 4.45 -1.43 -0.89
N LEU A 77 5.25 -0.69 -0.10
CA LEU A 77 4.78 0.31 0.85
C LEU A 77 4.05 1.48 0.17
N HIS A 78 4.51 1.94 -0.99
CA HIS A 78 3.85 2.99 -1.77
C HIS A 78 2.41 2.61 -2.15
N TYR A 79 2.16 1.33 -2.46
CA TYR A 79 0.82 0.86 -2.82
C TYR A 79 -0.11 0.77 -1.62
N VAL A 80 0.38 0.30 -0.46
CA VAL A 80 -0.42 0.24 0.77
C VAL A 80 -0.77 1.65 1.24
N SER A 81 0.18 2.59 1.20
CA SER A 81 -0.03 4.00 1.57
C SER A 81 -1.06 4.72 0.69
N ARG A 82 -1.23 4.28 -0.57
CA ARG A 82 -2.21 4.84 -1.50
C ARG A 82 -3.61 4.25 -1.36
N ARG A 83 -3.77 3.21 -0.55
CA ARG A 83 -5.07 2.54 -0.39
C ARG A 83 -6.00 3.37 0.48
N THR A 84 -7.06 3.88 -0.14
CA THR A 84 -8.16 4.56 0.54
C THR A 84 -9.46 4.28 -0.20
N PHE A 85 -10.56 4.70 0.40
CA PHE A 85 -11.85 4.69 -0.27
C PHE A 85 -11.85 5.66 -1.46
N SER A 86 -12.35 5.19 -2.60
CA SER A 86 -12.71 6.04 -3.73
C SER A 86 -14.00 6.81 -3.40
N PHE A 87 -14.22 7.93 -4.07
CA PHE A 87 -15.52 8.63 -4.04
C PHE A 87 -16.68 7.68 -4.39
N LEU A 88 -16.48 6.76 -5.34
CA LEU A 88 -17.46 5.73 -5.70
C LEU A 88 -17.73 4.74 -4.55
N ASP A 89 -16.72 4.40 -3.74
CA ASP A 89 -16.93 3.57 -2.54
C ASP A 89 -17.83 4.30 -1.55
N TYR A 90 -17.67 5.63 -1.35
CA TYR A 90 -18.55 6.44 -0.50
C TYR A 90 -19.95 6.54 -1.06
N LEU A 91 -20.09 6.70 -2.37
CA LEU A 91 -21.39 6.78 -3.05
C LEU A 91 -22.13 5.45 -2.92
N MET A 92 -21.44 4.31 -3.13
CA MET A 92 -22.00 2.97 -2.95
C MET A 92 -22.42 2.73 -1.49
N ILE A 93 -21.62 3.18 -0.52
CA ILE A 93 -21.98 3.11 0.90
C ILE A 93 -23.23 3.95 1.18
N ALA A 94 -23.33 5.17 0.63
CA ALA A 94 -24.48 6.06 0.83
C ALA A 94 -25.78 5.51 0.22
N ILE A 95 -25.70 4.86 -0.96
CA ILE A 95 -26.85 4.23 -1.62
C ILE A 95 -27.28 2.95 -0.89
N LEU A 96 -26.32 2.22 -0.31
CA LEU A 96 -26.57 0.98 0.45
C LEU A 96 -26.88 1.25 1.93
N MET A 97 -27.00 2.51 2.34
CA MET A 97 -27.25 2.95 3.71
C MET A 97 -28.54 2.38 4.36
N PRO A 98 -29.61 1.96 3.66
CA PRO A 98 -30.69 1.19 4.30
C PRO A 98 -30.27 -0.21 4.75
N ILE A 99 -29.15 -0.73 4.21
CA ILE A 99 -28.46 -1.95 4.66
C ILE A 99 -27.26 -1.58 5.56
N LEU A 100 -27.44 -0.60 6.38
CA LEU A 100 -26.47 0.28 7.08
C LEU A 100 -25.37 -0.45 7.84
N LEU A 101 -25.69 -1.55 8.52
CA LEU A 101 -24.73 -2.30 9.33
C LEU A 101 -23.69 -3.02 8.47
N LEU A 102 -24.09 -3.58 7.34
CA LEU A 102 -23.19 -4.33 6.47
C LEU A 102 -22.19 -3.41 5.76
N GLY A 103 -22.64 -2.27 5.24
CA GLY A 103 -21.78 -1.28 4.59
C GLY A 103 -20.72 -0.70 5.54
N TYR A 104 -21.14 -0.36 6.77
CA TYR A 104 -20.25 0.12 7.83
C TYR A 104 -19.23 -0.96 8.24
N PHE A 105 -19.66 -2.21 8.36
CA PHE A 105 -18.77 -3.34 8.67
C PHE A 105 -17.73 -3.57 7.57
N ILE A 106 -18.14 -3.54 6.29
CA ILE A 106 -17.22 -3.67 5.13
C ILE A 106 -16.19 -2.54 5.14
N MET A 107 -16.64 -1.31 5.45
CA MET A 107 -15.76 -0.15 5.56
C MET A 107 -14.71 -0.34 6.65
N LEU A 108 -15.12 -0.77 7.84
CA LEU A 108 -14.21 -1.05 8.96
C LEU A 108 -13.20 -2.15 8.61
N GLN A 109 -13.65 -3.24 7.97
CA GLN A 109 -12.78 -4.32 7.55
C GLN A 109 -11.73 -3.87 6.54
N LYS A 110 -12.13 -3.06 5.54
CA LYS A 110 -11.18 -2.51 4.54
C LYS A 110 -10.14 -1.61 5.19
N GLN A 111 -10.54 -0.82 6.18
CA GLN A 111 -9.64 0.04 6.93
C GLN A 111 -8.66 -0.75 7.81
N ARG A 112 -9.15 -1.74 8.58
CA ARG A 112 -8.31 -2.66 9.36
C ARG A 112 -7.30 -3.38 8.48
N ASN A 113 -7.75 -3.91 7.34
CA ASN A 113 -6.86 -4.59 6.39
C ASN A 113 -5.71 -3.70 5.91
N SER A 114 -5.96 -2.41 5.68
CA SER A 114 -4.90 -1.45 5.27
C SER A 114 -3.90 -1.18 6.40
N GLU A 115 -4.37 -1.08 7.65
CA GLU A 115 -3.50 -0.92 8.82
C GLU A 115 -2.66 -2.18 9.07
N GLU A 116 -3.25 -3.37 8.97
CA GLU A 116 -2.54 -4.65 9.14
C GLU A 116 -1.50 -4.89 8.05
N LEU A 117 -1.82 -4.56 6.79
CA LEU A 117 -0.87 -4.59 5.68
C LEU A 117 0.32 -3.66 5.94
N MET A 118 0.05 -2.43 6.39
CA MET A 118 1.10 -1.48 6.73
C MET A 118 2.00 -2.04 7.84
N LYS A 119 1.42 -2.55 8.93
CA LYS A 119 2.17 -3.14 10.04
C LYS A 119 3.00 -4.34 9.61
N ALA A 120 2.45 -5.23 8.79
CA ALA A 120 3.16 -6.41 8.29
C ALA A 120 4.41 -6.03 7.49
N LEU A 121 4.29 -5.00 6.64
CA LEU A 121 5.42 -4.50 5.85
C LEU A 121 6.47 -3.78 6.71
N LEU A 122 6.03 -2.91 7.63
CA LEU A 122 6.94 -2.18 8.51
C LEU A 122 7.75 -3.13 9.40
N ASN A 123 7.17 -4.25 9.84
CA ASN A 123 7.89 -5.30 10.59
C ASN A 123 8.94 -6.03 9.75
N SER A 124 8.89 -5.93 8.42
CA SER A 124 9.80 -6.61 7.49
C SER A 124 10.99 -5.74 7.07
N ARG A 125 11.34 -4.70 7.83
CA ARG A 125 12.47 -3.78 7.59
C ARG A 125 12.44 -3.09 6.22
N VAL A 126 11.26 -2.80 5.71
CA VAL A 126 11.09 -2.03 4.46
C VAL A 126 11.69 -0.62 4.60
N ASP A 127 12.27 -0.09 3.52
CA ASP A 127 12.70 1.31 3.53
C ASP A 127 11.47 2.24 3.50
N VAL A 128 11.20 2.86 4.65
CA VAL A 128 10.06 3.76 4.87
C VAL A 128 10.21 5.06 4.07
N ASN A 129 11.47 5.46 3.80
CA ASN A 129 11.83 6.71 3.15
C ASN A 129 12.08 6.58 1.64
N ALA A 130 11.89 5.39 1.06
CA ALA A 130 11.98 5.20 -0.38
C ALA A 130 11.05 6.15 -1.13
N VAL A 131 11.53 6.74 -2.23
CA VAL A 131 10.76 7.65 -3.06
C VAL A 131 10.45 7.05 -4.42
N ASP A 132 9.29 7.35 -4.96
CA ASP A 132 8.89 6.91 -6.29
C ASP A 132 9.43 7.83 -7.40
N TYR A 133 9.05 7.56 -8.65
CA TYR A 133 9.44 8.38 -9.83
C TYR A 133 8.99 9.85 -9.76
N LYS A 134 8.03 10.18 -8.89
CA LYS A 134 7.58 11.56 -8.61
C LYS A 134 8.30 12.18 -7.41
N GLY A 135 9.19 11.45 -6.75
CA GLY A 135 9.83 11.84 -5.50
C GLY A 135 8.91 11.72 -4.28
N ASN A 136 7.75 11.08 -4.40
CA ASN A 136 6.85 10.90 -3.27
C ASN A 136 7.28 9.70 -2.43
N SER A 137 7.42 9.89 -1.12
CA SER A 137 7.54 8.82 -0.13
C SER A 137 6.16 8.24 0.23
N ALA A 138 6.17 7.16 1.03
CA ALA A 138 4.94 6.59 1.58
C ALA A 138 4.15 7.64 2.38
N LEU A 139 4.83 8.50 3.15
CA LEU A 139 4.20 9.55 3.95
C LEU A 139 3.48 10.60 3.09
N HIS A 140 4.02 10.96 1.92
CA HIS A 140 3.32 11.82 0.96
C HIS A 140 1.98 11.19 0.52
N TYR A 141 1.97 9.90 0.22
CA TYR A 141 0.75 9.21 -0.21
C TYR A 141 -0.30 9.10 0.89
N VAL A 142 0.12 8.87 2.12
CA VAL A 142 -0.78 8.84 3.28
C VAL A 142 -1.43 10.22 3.49
N CYS A 143 -0.67 11.31 3.34
CA CYS A 143 -1.18 12.68 3.37
C CYS A 143 -2.14 12.94 2.22
N LEU A 144 -1.75 12.62 0.97
CA LEU A 144 -2.61 12.78 -0.22
C LEU A 144 -3.96 12.08 -0.08
N ARG A 145 -3.99 10.96 0.64
CA ARG A 145 -5.19 10.12 0.79
C ARG A 145 -5.98 10.36 2.09
N LYS A 146 -5.59 11.34 2.90
CA LYS A 146 -6.21 11.63 4.20
C LYS A 146 -6.24 10.44 5.16
N SER A 147 -5.28 9.54 5.05
CA SER A 147 -5.22 8.30 5.84
C SER A 147 -4.58 8.55 7.20
N HIS A 148 -5.22 9.37 8.04
CA HIS A 148 -4.69 9.82 9.34
C HIS A 148 -4.28 8.69 10.29
N ARG A 149 -4.83 7.48 10.14
CA ARG A 149 -4.46 6.31 10.95
C ARG A 149 -3.13 5.68 10.54
N LEU A 150 -2.71 5.86 9.28
CA LEU A 150 -1.44 5.33 8.80
C LEU A 150 -0.26 6.27 9.08
N VAL A 151 -0.52 7.57 9.33
CA VAL A 151 0.53 8.55 9.64
C VAL A 151 1.35 8.13 10.87
N PRO A 152 0.74 7.81 12.04
CA PRO A 152 1.52 7.42 13.22
C PRO A 152 2.35 6.16 13.00
N LEU A 153 1.86 5.20 12.19
CA LEU A 153 2.57 3.96 11.92
C LEU A 153 3.87 4.21 11.14
N LEU A 154 3.84 5.15 10.19
CA LEU A 154 5.03 5.54 9.44
C LEU A 154 6.00 6.36 10.30
N LEU A 155 5.48 7.31 11.10
CA LEU A 155 6.32 8.12 11.99
C LEU A 155 7.01 7.29 13.08
N GLN A 156 6.37 6.24 13.59
CA GLN A 156 6.98 5.28 14.54
C GLN A 156 8.14 4.49 13.94
N GLN A 157 8.28 4.48 12.63
CA GLN A 157 9.37 3.84 11.89
C GLN A 157 10.30 4.86 11.24
N ASP A 158 10.44 6.03 11.85
CA ASP A 158 11.34 7.10 11.44
C ASP A 158 11.12 7.60 9.99
N ALA A 159 9.84 7.65 9.55
CA ALA A 159 9.49 8.26 8.28
C ALA A 159 9.83 9.76 8.31
N LYS A 160 10.73 10.20 7.42
CA LYS A 160 11.17 11.57 7.29
C LYS A 160 10.04 12.48 6.79
N THR A 161 9.84 13.59 7.50
CA THR A 161 8.81 14.60 7.21
C THR A 161 9.29 15.67 6.23
N ASP A 162 10.61 15.79 6.05
CA ASP A 162 11.29 16.83 5.28
C ASP A 162 11.58 16.45 3.81
N ILE A 163 11.35 15.20 3.40
CA ILE A 163 11.52 14.76 2.01
C ILE A 163 10.65 15.63 1.09
N ARG A 164 11.27 16.21 0.04
CA ARG A 164 10.56 16.96 -0.98
C ARG A 164 10.34 16.12 -2.23
N ASN A 165 9.13 16.11 -2.73
CA ASN A 165 8.84 15.49 -4.02
C ASN A 165 9.33 16.36 -5.19
N LYS A 166 9.19 15.89 -6.45
CA LYS A 166 9.57 16.67 -7.64
C LYS A 166 8.76 17.95 -7.83
N GLY A 167 7.65 18.13 -7.14
CA GLY A 167 6.89 19.38 -7.06
C GLY A 167 7.38 20.33 -5.96
N GLY A 168 8.47 19.97 -5.24
CA GLY A 168 9.00 20.75 -4.12
C GLY A 168 8.19 20.64 -2.83
N GLU A 169 7.12 19.86 -2.79
CA GLU A 169 6.24 19.71 -1.63
C GLU A 169 6.76 18.65 -0.66
N THR A 170 6.75 18.97 0.64
CA THR A 170 6.89 17.98 1.72
C THR A 170 5.53 17.32 2.01
N PRO A 171 5.48 16.17 2.76
CA PRO A 171 4.22 15.60 3.23
C PRO A 171 3.34 16.61 3.98
N LEU A 172 3.96 17.50 4.77
CA LEU A 172 3.27 18.57 5.50
C LEU A 172 2.67 19.61 4.53
N ASP A 173 3.39 20.01 3.49
CA ASP A 173 2.89 20.94 2.48
C ASP A 173 1.69 20.37 1.73
N VAL A 174 1.73 19.07 1.39
CA VAL A 174 0.59 18.36 0.81
C VAL A 174 -0.63 18.39 1.73
N ALA A 175 -0.43 18.11 3.03
CA ALA A 175 -1.52 18.12 4.01
C ALA A 175 -2.10 19.54 4.19
N ARG A 176 -1.26 20.59 4.18
CA ARG A 176 -1.68 22.01 4.24
C ARG A 176 -2.49 22.41 3.01
N ARG A 177 -2.00 22.09 1.80
CA ARG A 177 -2.70 22.37 0.53
C ARG A 177 -4.09 21.73 0.50
N LEU A 178 -4.22 20.51 1.04
CA LEU A 178 -5.48 19.77 1.10
C LEU A 178 -6.33 20.08 2.34
N LYS A 179 -5.86 20.96 3.23
CA LYS A 179 -6.54 21.41 4.46
C LYS A 179 -6.89 20.26 5.42
N PHE A 180 -6.00 19.26 5.54
CA PHE A 180 -6.21 18.09 6.42
C PHE A 180 -5.65 18.37 7.83
N ILE A 181 -6.38 19.15 8.63
CA ILE A 181 -5.96 19.67 9.95
C ILE A 181 -5.40 18.57 10.85
N LYS A 182 -6.10 17.44 10.99
CA LYS A 182 -5.65 16.34 11.84
C LYS A 182 -4.28 15.78 11.46
N ILE A 183 -3.98 15.68 10.17
CA ILE A 183 -2.68 15.23 9.66
C ILE A 183 -1.61 16.29 9.88
N ILE A 184 -1.95 17.57 9.66
CA ILE A 184 -1.06 18.70 9.91
C ILE A 184 -0.59 18.68 11.37
N ASP A 185 -1.52 18.50 12.31
CA ASP A 185 -1.22 18.47 13.75
C ASP A 185 -0.33 17.26 14.11
N MET A 186 -0.53 16.11 13.47
CA MET A 186 0.30 14.93 13.68
C MET A 186 1.73 15.14 13.18
N LEU A 187 1.91 15.73 12.00
CA LEU A 187 3.22 15.97 11.40
C LEU A 187 4.00 17.03 12.16
N ARG A 188 3.35 18.14 12.60
CA ARG A 188 3.98 19.19 13.41
C ARG A 188 4.48 18.72 14.77
N LYS A 189 3.91 17.67 15.32
CA LYS A 189 4.36 17.07 16.58
C LYS A 189 5.54 16.12 16.42
N ALA A 190 5.80 15.71 15.18
CA ALA A 190 6.87 14.79 14.85
C ALA A 190 8.13 15.52 14.34
N ASP A 191 8.02 16.79 13.93
CA ASP A 191 9.12 17.70 13.63
C ASP A 191 9.70 18.28 14.93
#